data_4fce482ea7ec4b860c48371520b6c32b
#
_entry.id   4fce482ea7ec4b860c48371520b6c32b
#
_cell.length_a   1.000
_cell.length_b   1.000
_cell.length_c   1.000
_cell.angle_alpha   90.00
_cell.angle_beta   90.00
_cell.angle_gamma   90.00
#
_symmetry.space_group_name_H-M   'P 1'
#
loop_
_entity.id
_entity.type
_entity.pdbx_description
1 polymer ?
#
loop_
_entity_poly.entity_id
_entity_poly.type
_entity_poly.pdbx_seq_one_letter_code
_entity_poly.pdbx_strand_id
1 'polypeptide(L)'
;LVPGDAFEVLEAGPGSAMLVIALCDYLRNPWGDYNEVNVGILVHPVGRPEAAGAFVWRMPVDQEFTCAAGRQDMGVPKTVEDITFTYDGEPGDPDATVTMRLVMADEPSGSATLQVRFPRPSSEGVDASLEPAMTYAYLDGVPMELGLDMELPPLLLDPAAVEVTLGEGALADELRTL
;
A
#
# COMPACT_ATOMS: atom_id res chain seq x y z
N LEU A 1 -7.44 -6.01 -14.19
CA LEU A 1 -7.03 -5.74 -12.80
C LEU A 1 -8.21 -5.28 -11.94
N VAL A 2 -8.97 -4.29 -12.41
CA VAL A 2 -10.15 -3.76 -11.72
C VAL A 2 -11.42 -4.33 -12.35
N PRO A 3 -12.37 -4.87 -11.56
CA PRO A 3 -13.65 -5.36 -12.09
C PRO A 3 -14.50 -4.19 -12.61
N GLY A 4 -14.63 -4.07 -13.94
CA GLY A 4 -15.27 -2.94 -14.61
C GLY A 4 -16.80 -2.88 -14.52
N ASP A 5 -17.44 -3.90 -13.98
CA ASP A 5 -18.88 -3.92 -13.68
C ASP A 5 -19.21 -3.26 -12.33
N ALA A 6 -18.21 -3.13 -11.44
CA ALA A 6 -18.38 -2.57 -10.10
C ALA A 6 -17.65 -1.23 -9.91
N PHE A 7 -16.53 -1.05 -10.59
CA PHE A 7 -15.66 0.11 -10.39
C PHE A 7 -15.23 0.75 -11.69
N GLU A 8 -15.10 2.08 -11.67
CA GLU A 8 -14.50 2.90 -12.72
C GLU A 8 -13.14 3.41 -12.24
N VAL A 9 -12.11 3.28 -13.09
CA VAL A 9 -10.75 3.72 -12.78
C VAL A 9 -10.66 5.24 -12.85
N LEU A 10 -10.04 5.85 -11.85
CA LEU A 10 -9.71 7.28 -11.89
C LEU A 10 -8.48 7.49 -12.77
N GLU A 11 -8.66 8.24 -13.84
CA GLU A 11 -7.58 8.60 -14.75
C GLU A 11 -6.86 9.89 -14.32
N ALA A 12 -5.53 9.83 -14.21
CA ALA A 12 -4.68 11.01 -14.06
C ALA A 12 -4.54 11.80 -15.38
N GLY A 13 -4.87 11.17 -16.49
CA GLY A 13 -4.89 11.66 -17.86
C GLY A 13 -5.42 10.58 -18.78
N PRO A 14 -5.72 10.86 -20.06
CA PRO A 14 -6.33 9.88 -20.96
C PRO A 14 -5.54 8.57 -21.03
N GLY A 15 -6.15 7.47 -20.58
CA GLY A 15 -5.57 6.12 -20.57
C GLY A 15 -4.51 5.88 -19.49
N SER A 16 -4.38 6.76 -18.48
CA SER A 16 -3.39 6.63 -17.40
C SER A 16 -4.10 6.52 -16.05
N ALA A 17 -4.10 5.32 -15.46
CA ALA A 17 -4.59 5.10 -14.10
C ALA A 17 -3.61 5.64 -13.04
N MET A 18 -4.13 5.91 -11.84
CA MET A 18 -3.30 6.24 -10.68
C MET A 18 -3.06 4.98 -9.84
N LEU A 19 -1.78 4.60 -9.70
CA LEU A 19 -1.34 3.56 -8.79
C LEU A 19 -1.07 4.17 -7.41
N VAL A 20 -1.52 3.49 -6.36
CA VAL A 20 -1.23 3.83 -4.97
C VAL A 20 -0.40 2.72 -4.36
N ILE A 21 0.71 3.06 -3.73
CA ILE A 21 1.50 2.15 -2.91
C ILE A 21 1.52 2.73 -1.49
N ALA A 22 0.85 2.04 -0.56
CA ALA A 22 0.91 2.39 0.85
C ALA A 22 1.88 1.44 1.57
N LEU A 23 2.79 2.00 2.34
CA LEU A 23 3.79 1.30 3.12
C LEU A 23 3.44 1.45 4.60
N CYS A 24 3.10 0.35 5.26
CA CYS A 24 2.60 0.37 6.62
C CYS A 24 3.51 -0.46 7.53
N ASP A 25 4.03 0.19 8.57
CA ASP A 25 4.72 -0.44 9.70
C ASP A 25 3.82 -0.29 10.93
N TYR A 26 3.12 -1.37 11.30
CA TYR A 26 2.17 -1.38 12.42
C TYR A 26 2.87 -1.74 13.73
N LEU A 27 3.31 -0.72 14.44
CA LEU A 27 4.11 -0.85 15.68
C LEU A 27 3.27 -1.08 16.95
N ARG A 28 1.97 -0.89 16.90
CA ARG A 28 1.07 -1.01 18.08
C ARG A 28 -0.33 -1.37 17.65
N ASN A 29 -0.61 -2.65 17.55
CA ASN A 29 -1.97 -3.10 17.31
C ASN A 29 -2.31 -4.35 18.15
N PRO A 30 -3.60 -4.66 18.37
CA PRO A 30 -4.03 -5.77 19.24
C PRO A 30 -3.59 -7.16 18.77
N TRP A 31 -3.20 -7.30 17.51
CA TRP A 31 -2.83 -8.58 16.89
C TRP A 31 -1.32 -8.81 16.79
N GLY A 32 -0.53 -7.92 17.39
CA GLY A 32 0.93 -7.89 17.30
C GLY A 32 1.42 -7.00 16.16
N ASP A 33 2.70 -6.64 16.24
CA ASP A 33 3.34 -5.78 15.25
C ASP A 33 3.49 -6.54 13.92
N TYR A 34 3.28 -5.86 12.80
CA TYR A 34 3.46 -6.43 11.46
C TYR A 34 3.65 -5.34 10.41
N ASN A 35 4.17 -5.74 9.26
CA ASN A 35 4.37 -4.89 8.11
C ASN A 35 3.41 -5.23 6.98
N GLU A 36 3.02 -4.22 6.22
CA GLU A 36 2.10 -4.37 5.08
C GLU A 36 2.51 -3.43 3.95
N VAL A 37 2.41 -3.93 2.73
CA VAL A 37 2.47 -3.12 1.52
C VAL A 37 1.15 -3.26 0.79
N ASN A 38 0.42 -2.16 0.62
CA ASN A 38 -0.81 -2.14 -0.15
C ASN A 38 -0.55 -1.52 -1.52
N VAL A 39 -0.80 -2.30 -2.57
CA VAL A 39 -0.75 -1.83 -3.95
C VAL A 39 -2.16 -1.79 -4.49
N GLY A 40 -2.63 -0.60 -4.82
CA GLY A 40 -3.99 -0.35 -5.26
C GLY A 40 -4.07 0.57 -6.46
N ILE A 41 -5.25 0.59 -7.07
CA ILE A 41 -5.58 1.47 -8.19
C ILE A 41 -6.70 2.39 -7.72
N LEU A 42 -6.56 3.69 -7.94
CA LEU A 42 -7.63 4.64 -7.59
C LEU A 42 -8.85 4.42 -8.48
N VAL A 43 -9.98 4.25 -7.82
CA VAL A 43 -11.28 3.97 -8.46
C VAL A 43 -12.39 4.71 -7.74
N HIS A 44 -13.58 4.68 -8.32
CA HIS A 44 -14.83 4.88 -7.60
C HIS A 44 -15.85 3.80 -8.00
N PRO A 45 -16.82 3.47 -7.15
CA PRO A 45 -17.91 2.59 -7.55
C PRO A 45 -18.69 3.17 -8.71
N VAL A 46 -19.18 2.31 -9.61
CA VAL A 46 -20.01 2.73 -10.74
C VAL A 46 -21.21 3.55 -10.25
N GLY A 47 -21.37 4.75 -10.78
CA GLY A 47 -22.44 5.68 -10.41
C GLY A 47 -22.23 6.46 -9.10
N ARG A 48 -21.06 6.34 -8.44
CA ARG A 48 -20.71 7.09 -7.23
C ARG A 48 -19.33 7.76 -7.32
N PRO A 49 -19.14 8.73 -8.21
CA PRO A 49 -17.84 9.36 -8.44
C PRO A 49 -17.28 10.12 -7.20
N GLU A 50 -18.16 10.50 -6.27
CA GLU A 50 -17.77 11.15 -5.01
C GLU A 50 -17.13 10.20 -4.00
N ALA A 51 -17.31 8.87 -4.17
CA ALA A 51 -16.77 7.84 -3.29
C ALA A 51 -15.44 7.28 -3.85
N ALA A 52 -14.50 8.17 -4.14
CA ALA A 52 -13.18 7.77 -4.62
C ALA A 52 -12.38 7.03 -3.54
N GLY A 53 -11.62 6.00 -3.93
CA GLY A 53 -10.79 5.22 -3.03
C GLY A 53 -9.84 4.28 -3.77
N ALA A 54 -9.11 3.47 -3.05
CA ALA A 54 -8.16 2.53 -3.61
C ALA A 54 -8.77 1.12 -3.74
N PHE A 55 -8.85 0.58 -4.94
CA PHE A 55 -9.10 -0.85 -5.15
C PHE A 55 -7.81 -1.61 -4.90
N VAL A 56 -7.83 -2.49 -3.89
CA VAL A 56 -6.66 -3.28 -3.49
C VAL A 56 -6.38 -4.38 -4.50
N TRP A 57 -5.26 -4.27 -5.20
CA TRP A 57 -4.83 -5.26 -6.18
C TRP A 57 -3.85 -6.29 -5.63
N ARG A 58 -2.91 -5.86 -4.75
CA ARG A 58 -1.97 -6.71 -4.02
C ARG A 58 -1.80 -6.18 -2.60
N MET A 59 -1.70 -7.07 -1.63
CA MET A 59 -1.51 -6.68 -0.23
C MET A 59 -0.63 -7.70 0.51
N PRO A 60 0.69 -7.75 0.20
CA PRO A 60 1.62 -8.53 1.00
C PRO A 60 1.70 -8.03 2.45
N VAL A 61 1.77 -8.99 3.37
CA VAL A 61 1.96 -8.79 4.82
C VAL A 61 2.97 -9.79 5.35
N ASP A 62 3.64 -9.50 6.47
CA ASP A 62 4.59 -10.42 7.09
C ASP A 62 3.99 -11.24 8.26
N GLN A 63 2.65 -11.26 8.40
CA GLN A 63 1.98 -11.93 9.50
C GLN A 63 0.82 -12.81 8.99
N GLU A 64 0.83 -14.10 9.38
CA GLU A 64 -0.17 -15.10 8.95
C GLU A 64 -1.60 -14.80 9.44
N PHE A 65 -1.74 -14.33 10.70
CA PHE A 65 -3.05 -14.04 11.27
C PHE A 65 -3.77 -12.92 10.52
N THR A 66 -3.09 -11.79 10.30
CA THR A 66 -3.65 -10.65 9.56
C THR A 66 -3.89 -10.97 8.09
N CYS A 67 -3.07 -11.86 7.50
CA CYS A 67 -3.30 -12.38 6.17
C CYS A 67 -4.63 -13.17 6.11
N ALA A 68 -4.83 -14.12 7.03
CA ALA A 68 -6.03 -14.94 7.06
C ALA A 68 -7.29 -14.10 7.31
N ALA A 69 -7.27 -13.22 8.33
CA ALA A 69 -8.39 -12.34 8.65
C ALA A 69 -8.76 -11.40 7.49
N GLY A 70 -7.75 -10.75 6.88
CA GLY A 70 -7.99 -9.85 5.75
C GLY A 70 -8.63 -10.56 4.55
N ARG A 71 -8.21 -11.77 4.26
CA ARG A 71 -8.79 -12.58 3.17
C ARG A 71 -10.21 -13.03 3.46
N GLN A 72 -10.49 -13.50 4.68
CA GLN A 72 -11.78 -14.10 5.05
C GLN A 72 -12.85 -13.06 5.32
N ASP A 73 -12.49 -11.97 6.01
CA ASP A 73 -13.46 -10.99 6.50
C ASP A 73 -13.58 -9.76 5.62
N MET A 74 -12.50 -9.41 4.91
CA MET A 74 -12.44 -8.17 4.12
C MET A 74 -12.32 -8.40 2.61
N GLY A 75 -12.03 -9.62 2.18
CA GLY A 75 -11.83 -9.94 0.76
C GLY A 75 -10.59 -9.32 0.12
N VAL A 76 -9.66 -8.80 0.93
CA VAL A 76 -8.41 -8.23 0.41
C VAL A 76 -7.43 -9.32 -0.01
N PRO A 77 -6.67 -9.14 -1.10
CA PRO A 77 -5.79 -10.18 -1.67
C PRO A 77 -4.46 -10.27 -0.93
N LYS A 78 -4.51 -10.53 0.39
CA LYS A 78 -3.29 -10.65 1.20
C LYS A 78 -2.51 -11.92 0.89
N THR A 79 -1.18 -11.79 0.92
CA THR A 79 -0.21 -12.90 0.89
C THR A 79 0.79 -12.72 2.02
N VAL A 80 1.38 -13.82 2.52
CA VAL A 80 2.44 -13.74 3.54
C VAL A 80 3.79 -13.68 2.84
N GLU A 81 4.51 -12.59 3.08
CA GLU A 81 5.77 -12.26 2.41
C GLU A 81 6.79 -11.71 3.42
N ASP A 82 8.06 -11.60 3.03
CA ASP A 82 9.08 -10.97 3.88
C ASP A 82 9.12 -9.45 3.63
N ILE A 83 8.75 -8.69 4.66
CA ILE A 83 8.72 -7.23 4.60
C ILE A 83 9.54 -6.67 5.74
N THR A 84 10.48 -5.79 5.44
CA THR A 84 11.31 -5.15 6.45
C THR A 84 11.33 -3.63 6.26
N PHE A 85 11.30 -2.91 7.40
CA PHE A 85 11.58 -1.48 7.46
C PHE A 85 12.89 -1.27 8.20
N THR A 86 13.76 -0.47 7.61
CA THR A 86 15.02 -0.03 8.24
C THR A 86 14.98 1.48 8.39
N TYR A 87 15.27 1.94 9.60
CA TYR A 87 15.28 3.34 9.97
C TYR A 87 16.71 3.78 10.24
N ASP A 88 17.24 4.66 9.41
CA ASP A 88 18.57 5.26 9.56
C ASP A 88 18.44 6.71 10.02
N GLY A 89 19.17 7.08 11.10
CA GLY A 89 19.11 8.41 11.71
C GLY A 89 17.88 8.63 12.60
N GLU A 90 17.85 9.77 13.28
CA GLU A 90 16.75 10.15 14.17
C GLU A 90 15.66 10.94 13.42
N PRO A 91 14.38 10.88 13.85
CA PRO A 91 13.33 11.69 13.25
C PRO A 91 13.67 13.18 13.27
N GLY A 92 13.57 13.84 12.12
CA GLY A 92 13.90 15.26 11.98
C GLY A 92 15.37 15.57 11.62
N ASP A 93 16.23 14.56 11.59
CA ASP A 93 17.55 14.68 10.98
C ASP A 93 17.38 14.78 9.44
N PRO A 94 17.97 15.79 8.78
CA PRO A 94 17.84 15.98 7.34
C PRO A 94 18.41 14.81 6.50
N ASP A 95 19.33 14.03 7.08
CA ASP A 95 19.94 12.87 6.43
C ASP A 95 19.26 11.54 6.82
N ALA A 96 18.27 11.58 7.74
CA ALA A 96 17.56 10.38 8.16
C ALA A 96 16.69 9.79 7.06
N THR A 97 16.72 8.48 6.92
CA THR A 97 15.98 7.78 5.87
C THR A 97 15.23 6.56 6.39
N VAL A 98 14.19 6.18 5.66
CA VAL A 98 13.49 4.90 5.82
C VAL A 98 13.69 4.09 4.55
N THR A 99 14.00 2.83 4.70
CA THR A 99 14.05 1.87 3.59
C THR A 99 13.06 0.74 3.87
N MET A 100 12.04 0.62 3.04
CA MET A 100 11.16 -0.55 3.01
C MET A 100 11.68 -1.54 1.96
N ARG A 101 11.69 -2.82 2.30
CA ARG A 101 12.09 -3.91 1.43
C ARG A 101 11.06 -5.01 1.49
N LEU A 102 10.53 -5.41 0.33
CA LEU A 102 9.61 -6.53 0.14
C LEU A 102 10.33 -7.62 -0.67
N VAL A 103 10.32 -8.86 -0.16
CA VAL A 103 10.75 -10.06 -0.87
C VAL A 103 9.56 -10.99 -0.99
N MET A 104 9.16 -11.31 -2.21
CA MET A 104 8.08 -12.26 -2.46
C MET A 104 8.58 -13.70 -2.23
N ALA A 105 7.73 -14.55 -1.66
CA ALA A 105 8.07 -15.93 -1.33
C ALA A 105 8.41 -16.81 -2.57
N ASP A 106 7.94 -16.40 -3.74
CA ASP A 106 8.28 -17.06 -5.02
C ASP A 106 9.57 -16.53 -5.66
N GLU A 107 10.26 -15.56 -5.02
CA GLU A 107 11.56 -15.06 -5.49
C GLU A 107 12.73 -15.92 -4.95
N PRO A 108 13.29 -16.80 -5.78
CA PRO A 108 14.25 -17.83 -5.31
C PRO A 108 15.60 -17.25 -4.87
N SER A 109 15.93 -16.03 -5.30
CA SER A 109 17.20 -15.39 -4.94
C SER A 109 17.17 -14.73 -3.57
N GLY A 110 15.98 -14.52 -2.98
CA GLY A 110 15.79 -13.69 -1.80
C GLY A 110 16.11 -12.21 -2.04
N SER A 111 16.20 -11.80 -3.30
CA SER A 111 16.38 -10.40 -3.68
C SER A 111 15.10 -9.61 -3.44
N ALA A 112 15.23 -8.31 -3.16
CA ALA A 112 14.05 -7.46 -3.02
C ALA A 112 13.27 -7.39 -4.33
N THR A 113 11.98 -7.74 -4.28
CA THR A 113 11.02 -7.56 -5.39
C THR A 113 10.66 -6.08 -5.56
N LEU A 114 10.48 -5.40 -4.42
CA LEU A 114 10.26 -3.97 -4.35
C LEU A 114 11.07 -3.39 -3.21
N GLN A 115 11.78 -2.30 -3.46
CA GLN A 115 12.42 -1.50 -2.42
C GLN A 115 12.04 -0.04 -2.61
N VAL A 116 11.64 0.60 -1.51
CA VAL A 116 11.33 2.04 -1.49
C VAL A 116 12.18 2.69 -0.41
N ARG A 117 12.95 3.71 -0.79
CA ARG A 117 13.76 4.51 0.13
C ARG A 117 13.30 5.96 0.06
N PHE A 118 13.12 6.57 1.22
CA PHE A 118 12.64 7.95 1.32
C PHE A 118 13.17 8.62 2.60
N PRO A 119 13.19 9.98 2.65
CA PRO A 119 13.54 10.70 3.87
C PRO A 119 12.64 10.31 5.03
N ARG A 120 13.22 10.13 6.23
CA ARG A 120 12.45 9.78 7.42
C ARG A 120 11.54 10.96 7.80
N PRO A 121 10.21 10.79 7.77
CA PRO A 121 9.31 11.89 8.06
C PRO A 121 9.43 12.34 9.52
N SER A 122 9.35 13.66 9.73
CA SER A 122 9.16 14.23 11.07
C SER A 122 7.66 14.44 11.27
N SER A 123 7.11 13.94 12.36
CA SER A 123 5.71 14.18 12.76
C SER A 123 5.52 15.49 13.52
N GLU A 124 6.58 16.27 13.75
CA GLU A 124 6.50 17.52 14.51
C GLU A 124 5.74 18.60 13.70
N GLY A 125 4.67 19.09 14.29
CA GLY A 125 3.94 20.26 13.76
C GLY A 125 2.96 19.98 12.64
N VAL A 126 2.60 18.73 12.41
CA VAL A 126 1.62 18.37 11.36
C VAL A 126 0.29 18.04 12.00
N ASP A 127 -0.73 18.87 11.73
CA ASP A 127 -2.12 18.58 12.09
C ASP A 127 -2.63 17.39 11.27
N ALA A 128 -2.86 16.28 11.94
CA ALA A 128 -3.45 15.09 11.32
C ALA A 128 -4.97 15.28 11.21
N SER A 129 -5.44 15.85 10.11
CA SER A 129 -6.84 15.77 9.72
C SER A 129 -6.93 15.11 8.36
N LEU A 130 -7.06 13.79 8.34
CA LEU A 130 -7.33 13.08 7.11
C LEU A 130 -8.76 12.59 7.10
N GLU A 131 -9.46 12.86 5.99
CA GLU A 131 -10.66 12.14 5.62
C GLU A 131 -10.34 10.63 5.55
N PRO A 132 -11.20 9.74 6.08
CA PRO A 132 -10.96 8.30 5.99
C PRO A 132 -10.83 7.90 4.52
N ALA A 133 -9.71 7.27 4.17
CA ALA A 133 -9.51 6.76 2.83
C ALA A 133 -10.40 5.53 2.62
N MET A 134 -11.24 5.57 1.58
CA MET A 134 -12.03 4.41 1.18
C MET A 134 -11.14 3.39 0.51
N THR A 135 -11.33 2.13 0.88
CA THR A 135 -10.64 0.99 0.30
C THR A 135 -11.66 0.01 -0.27
N TYR A 136 -11.40 -0.49 -1.45
CA TYR A 136 -12.28 -1.42 -2.16
C TYR A 136 -11.58 -2.76 -2.37
N ALA A 137 -12.34 -3.84 -2.25
CA ALA A 137 -11.88 -5.18 -2.49
C ALA A 137 -13.00 -6.04 -3.13
N TYR A 138 -12.73 -7.31 -3.35
CA TYR A 138 -13.71 -8.29 -3.83
C TYR A 138 -13.66 -9.52 -2.94
N LEU A 139 -14.82 -9.93 -2.41
CA LEU A 139 -14.96 -11.18 -1.68
C LEU A 139 -15.99 -12.05 -2.41
N ASP A 140 -15.57 -13.20 -2.92
CA ASP A 140 -16.42 -14.16 -3.64
C ASP A 140 -17.27 -13.54 -4.77
N GLY A 141 -16.68 -12.59 -5.48
CA GLY A 141 -17.36 -11.87 -6.58
C GLY A 141 -18.25 -10.72 -6.11
N VAL A 142 -18.27 -10.41 -4.82
CA VAL A 142 -19.04 -9.29 -4.24
C VAL A 142 -18.09 -8.12 -3.98
N PRO A 143 -18.42 -6.90 -4.48
CA PRO A 143 -17.66 -5.71 -4.16
C PRO A 143 -17.76 -5.40 -2.66
N MET A 144 -16.61 -5.17 -2.05
CA MET A 144 -16.49 -4.79 -0.64
C MET A 144 -16.04 -3.35 -0.54
N GLU A 145 -16.67 -2.62 0.38
CA GLU A 145 -16.33 -1.23 0.72
C GLU A 145 -15.82 -1.21 2.16
N LEU A 146 -14.55 -0.85 2.32
CA LEU A 146 -13.85 -0.89 3.59
C LEU A 146 -13.49 0.55 4.00
N GLY A 147 -14.10 1.04 5.05
CA GLY A 147 -13.69 2.29 5.71
C GLY A 147 -12.48 2.01 6.60
N LEU A 148 -11.37 2.69 6.33
CA LEU A 148 -10.22 2.70 7.22
C LEU A 148 -10.19 4.03 7.94
N ASP A 149 -10.56 4.02 9.22
CA ASP A 149 -10.35 5.16 10.12
C ASP A 149 -8.87 5.21 10.52
N MET A 150 -8.03 5.76 9.64
CA MET A 150 -6.63 5.97 9.92
C MET A 150 -6.37 7.48 10.05
N GLU A 151 -6.01 7.92 11.25
CA GLU A 151 -5.41 9.22 11.45
C GLU A 151 -3.93 9.14 11.02
N LEU A 152 -3.67 9.44 9.76
CA LEU A 152 -2.30 9.56 9.26
C LEU A 152 -1.91 11.03 9.27
N PRO A 153 -0.75 11.38 9.86
CA PRO A 153 -0.21 12.72 9.64
C PRO A 153 0.03 12.91 8.13
N PRO A 154 -0.32 14.06 7.54
CA PRO A 154 -0.03 14.34 6.14
C PRO A 154 1.49 14.40 5.96
N LEU A 155 2.07 13.31 5.48
CA LEU A 155 3.48 13.22 5.17
C LEU A 155 3.66 13.65 3.71
N LEU A 156 3.96 14.93 3.51
CA LEU A 156 4.31 15.43 2.20
C LEU A 156 5.83 15.27 2.02
N LEU A 157 6.21 14.25 1.26
CA LEU A 157 7.58 14.07 0.81
C LEU A 157 7.75 14.72 -0.57
N ASP A 158 8.94 15.27 -0.81
CA ASP A 158 9.33 15.62 -2.17
C ASP A 158 9.40 14.33 -3.01
N PRO A 159 8.60 14.17 -4.06
CA PRO A 159 8.67 12.98 -4.90
C PRO A 159 10.06 12.68 -5.45
N ALA A 160 10.88 13.71 -5.67
CA ALA A 160 12.26 13.56 -6.14
C ALA A 160 13.20 12.94 -5.08
N ALA A 161 12.79 12.93 -3.82
CA ALA A 161 13.54 12.30 -2.73
C ALA A 161 13.10 10.85 -2.45
N VAL A 162 12.13 10.33 -3.20
CA VAL A 162 11.66 8.95 -3.09
C VAL A 162 12.31 8.09 -4.16
N GLU A 163 13.06 7.10 -3.74
CA GLU A 163 13.72 6.13 -4.62
C GLU A 163 12.93 4.83 -4.63
N VAL A 164 12.46 4.42 -5.81
CA VAL A 164 11.75 3.13 -6.01
C VAL A 164 12.62 2.22 -6.86
N THR A 165 12.91 1.05 -6.36
CA THR A 165 13.67 0.01 -7.08
C THR A 165 12.79 -1.23 -7.23
N LEU A 166 12.61 -1.68 -8.45
CA LEU A 166 11.96 -2.96 -8.78
C LEU A 166 13.04 -4.00 -9.08
N GLY A 167 13.01 -5.08 -8.32
CA GLY A 167 13.88 -6.24 -8.52
C GLY A 167 13.32 -7.23 -9.54
N GLU A 168 13.43 -8.51 -9.28
CA GLU A 168 12.90 -9.59 -10.12
C GLU A 168 11.62 -10.19 -9.53
N GLY A 169 10.93 -11.03 -10.31
CA GLY A 169 9.73 -11.73 -9.88
C GLY A 169 8.43 -11.16 -10.44
N ALA A 170 7.35 -11.92 -10.27
CA ALA A 170 6.06 -11.65 -10.92
C ALA A 170 5.49 -10.27 -10.56
N LEU A 171 5.54 -9.87 -9.30
CA LEU A 171 5.04 -8.55 -8.88
C LEU A 171 5.86 -7.40 -9.49
N ALA A 172 7.20 -7.54 -9.53
CA ALA A 172 8.05 -6.52 -10.14
C ALA A 172 7.79 -6.37 -11.63
N ASP A 173 7.56 -7.50 -12.33
CA ASP A 173 7.23 -7.50 -13.76
C ASP A 173 5.84 -6.90 -14.03
N GLU A 174 4.86 -7.21 -13.18
CA GLU A 174 3.54 -6.59 -13.22
C GLU A 174 3.64 -5.06 -13.03
N LEU A 175 4.40 -4.59 -12.02
CA LEU A 175 4.57 -3.16 -11.77
C LEU A 175 5.29 -2.40 -12.90
N ARG A 176 6.20 -3.06 -13.65
CA ARG A 176 6.86 -2.45 -14.82
C ARG A 176 5.94 -2.28 -16.02
N THR A 177 4.86 -3.04 -16.08
CA THR A 177 3.92 -3.02 -17.20
C THR A 177 2.72 -2.10 -16.99
N LEU A 178 2.59 -1.54 -15.79
CA LEU A 178 1.58 -0.54 -15.44
C LEU A 178 2.05 0.86 -15.77
#